data_c959288c77623d9d605c35fd0504743e
#
_entry.id   c959288c77623d9d605c35fd0504743e
#
_cell.length_a   1.000
_cell.length_b   1.000
_cell.length_c   1.000
_cell.angle_alpha   90.00
_cell.angle_beta   90.00
_cell.angle_gamma   90.00
#
_symmetry.space_group_name_H-M   'P 1'
#
loop_
_entity.id
_entity.type
_entity.pdbx_description
1 polymer ?
#
loop_
_entity_poly.entity_id
_entity_poly.type
_entity_poly.pdbx_seq_one_letter_code
_entity_poly.pdbx_strand_id
1 'polypeptide(L)'
;MHRFLLATLLLPVLIPVAVCAQDDERVWAFRPVERPEIPRPRDSARVANPVDAFIVKSLETVDLTLSPRAPRRTLLRRIHLDLLGLPPTPVEIDQFLSDTRPDAWVRLVDRLLASPDYGHRWAQHWLDVVRYADSDGFEYDDPRPHAWRYRDWVIEALNGDKPFARFIHEQIAADELFPENRQALVALGLHRLGPLRLNAGTQDKAKNRQERLTEIVDMVGSAFLGVTFGCARCHDHKFDPLPQADYYRLQAFFAASQAVDLPLVPAGIRASREKAR
;
A
#
# COMPACT_ATOMS: atom_id res chain seq x y z
N MET A 1 45.29 -64.42 -28.07
CA MET A 1 44.56 -63.17 -28.45
C MET A 1 43.86 -62.65 -27.19
N HIS A 2 44.51 -61.72 -26.45
CA HIS A 2 43.99 -61.12 -25.21
C HIS A 2 43.44 -59.75 -25.55
N ARG A 3 42.13 -59.56 -25.33
CA ARG A 3 41.45 -58.25 -25.44
C ARG A 3 41.48 -57.56 -24.06
N PHE A 4 42.26 -56.49 -23.97
CA PHE A 4 42.19 -55.57 -22.82
C PHE A 4 41.00 -54.67 -22.99
N LEU A 5 40.04 -54.72 -22.04
CA LEU A 5 38.96 -53.76 -21.85
C LEU A 5 39.49 -52.61 -20.97
N LEU A 6 39.66 -51.41 -21.55
CA LEU A 6 39.87 -50.20 -20.77
C LEU A 6 38.51 -49.73 -20.22
N ALA A 7 38.34 -49.81 -18.92
CA ALA A 7 37.21 -49.17 -18.23
C ALA A 7 37.57 -47.71 -17.91
N THR A 8 36.95 -46.77 -18.62
CA THR A 8 37.07 -45.34 -18.35
C THR A 8 36.19 -44.97 -17.18
N LEU A 9 36.79 -44.70 -16.02
CA LEU A 9 36.12 -44.12 -14.83
C LEU A 9 35.81 -42.65 -15.12
N LEU A 10 34.53 -42.32 -15.34
CA LEU A 10 34.03 -40.96 -15.33
C LEU A 10 33.83 -40.52 -13.86
N LEU A 11 34.75 -39.72 -13.34
CA LEU A 11 34.58 -39.03 -12.08
C LEU A 11 33.60 -37.85 -12.31
N PRO A 12 32.51 -37.77 -11.54
CA PRO A 12 31.68 -36.55 -11.60
C PRO A 12 32.43 -35.39 -10.95
N VAL A 13 32.77 -34.40 -11.73
CA VAL A 13 33.28 -33.11 -11.23
C VAL A 13 32.08 -32.38 -10.59
N LEU A 14 31.99 -32.46 -9.28
CA LEU A 14 31.13 -31.59 -8.50
C LEU A 14 31.69 -30.15 -8.60
N ILE A 15 31.17 -29.36 -9.54
CA ILE A 15 31.38 -27.92 -9.57
C ILE A 15 30.56 -27.36 -8.40
N PRO A 16 31.18 -26.77 -7.36
CA PRO A 16 30.40 -26.05 -6.37
C PRO A 16 29.75 -24.87 -7.08
N VAL A 17 28.42 -24.91 -7.21
CA VAL A 17 27.64 -23.70 -7.51
C VAL A 17 27.88 -22.76 -6.34
N ALA A 18 28.83 -21.84 -6.50
CA ALA A 18 28.95 -20.70 -5.60
C ALA A 18 27.63 -19.94 -5.73
N VAL A 19 26.71 -20.18 -4.80
CA VAL A 19 25.62 -19.25 -4.51
C VAL A 19 26.34 -17.96 -4.15
N CYS A 20 26.41 -17.02 -5.10
CA CYS A 20 26.78 -15.66 -4.79
C CYS A 20 25.79 -15.20 -3.72
N ALA A 21 26.18 -15.26 -2.46
CA ALA A 21 25.60 -14.44 -1.41
C ALA A 21 25.81 -13.01 -1.90
N GLN A 22 24.78 -12.43 -2.50
CA GLN A 22 24.78 -11.01 -2.82
C GLN A 22 25.07 -10.28 -1.51
N ASP A 23 26.10 -9.44 -1.53
CA ASP A 23 26.49 -8.61 -0.39
C ASP A 23 25.25 -8.02 0.25
N ASP A 24 24.98 -8.41 1.48
CA ASP A 24 23.81 -8.06 2.28
C ASP A 24 23.70 -6.53 2.50
N GLU A 25 24.74 -5.78 2.16
CA GLU A 25 24.78 -4.32 2.22
C GLU A 25 23.92 -3.62 1.16
N ARG A 26 23.63 -4.23 0.02
CA ARG A 26 22.88 -3.57 -1.06
C ARG A 26 21.37 -3.58 -0.88
N VAL A 27 20.84 -4.37 0.03
CA VAL A 27 19.38 -4.61 0.14
C VAL A 27 18.87 -4.35 1.56
N TRP A 28 19.26 -3.21 2.12
CA TRP A 28 18.89 -2.79 3.49
C TRP A 28 17.39 -2.87 3.75
N ALA A 29 16.55 -2.62 2.74
CA ALA A 29 15.09 -2.63 2.86
C ALA A 29 14.50 -4.02 3.17
N PHE A 30 15.24 -5.10 2.93
CA PHE A 30 14.83 -6.48 3.22
C PHE A 30 15.43 -7.05 4.51
N ARG A 31 16.19 -6.23 5.25
CA ARG A 31 16.67 -6.62 6.57
C ARG A 31 15.57 -6.48 7.62
N PRO A 32 15.61 -7.26 8.70
CA PRO A 32 14.73 -7.04 9.84
C PRO A 32 14.80 -5.59 10.32
N VAL A 33 13.64 -5.01 10.64
CA VAL A 33 13.58 -3.63 11.14
C VAL A 33 14.19 -3.58 12.54
N GLU A 34 15.26 -2.80 12.69
CA GLU A 34 15.91 -2.53 13.95
C GLU A 34 15.66 -1.09 14.38
N ARG A 35 15.56 -0.85 15.68
CA ARG A 35 15.45 0.50 16.22
C ARG A 35 16.85 1.12 16.32
N PRO A 36 17.19 2.11 15.46
CA PRO A 36 18.51 2.71 15.48
C PRO A 36 18.72 3.56 16.74
N GLU A 37 19.97 3.70 17.16
CA GLU A 37 20.33 4.69 18.18
C GLU A 37 20.08 6.10 17.64
N ILE A 38 19.41 6.94 18.46
CA ILE A 38 19.11 8.33 18.09
C ILE A 38 20.44 9.12 18.10
N PRO A 39 20.87 9.67 16.96
CA PRO A 39 22.12 10.40 16.87
C PRO A 39 22.10 11.67 17.71
N ARG A 40 23.28 12.10 18.16
CA ARG A 40 23.46 13.38 18.86
C ARG A 40 24.11 14.39 17.91
N PRO A 41 23.33 15.26 17.25
CA PRO A 41 23.88 16.31 16.43
C PRO A 41 24.59 17.37 17.26
N ARG A 42 25.54 18.09 16.66
CA ARG A 42 26.25 19.22 17.31
C ARG A 42 25.28 20.39 17.59
N ASP A 43 24.44 20.71 16.60
CA ASP A 43 23.36 21.70 16.77
C ASP A 43 22.07 21.00 17.21
N SER A 44 21.88 20.92 18.53
CA SER A 44 20.67 20.36 19.13
C SER A 44 19.57 21.39 19.39
N ALA A 45 19.83 22.68 19.19
CA ALA A 45 18.90 23.76 19.54
C ALA A 45 17.58 23.71 18.77
N ARG A 46 17.56 23.06 17.61
CA ARG A 46 16.41 22.93 16.74
C ARG A 46 15.88 21.51 16.60
N VAL A 47 16.34 20.60 17.44
CA VAL A 47 15.90 19.20 17.52
C VAL A 47 14.69 19.13 18.45
N ALA A 48 13.49 18.97 17.91
CA ALA A 48 12.26 18.86 18.69
C ALA A 48 11.84 17.39 18.91
N ASN A 49 12.29 16.48 18.05
CA ASN A 49 11.94 15.05 18.10
C ASN A 49 13.08 14.18 17.54
N PRO A 50 13.03 12.85 17.69
CA PRO A 50 14.06 11.94 17.18
C PRO A 50 14.31 12.06 15.67
N VAL A 51 13.27 12.32 14.85
CA VAL A 51 13.42 12.45 13.39
C VAL A 51 14.30 13.66 13.07
N ASP A 52 14.10 14.78 13.76
CA ASP A 52 14.94 15.98 13.59
C ASP A 52 16.42 15.65 13.86
N ALA A 53 16.70 14.82 14.88
CA ALA A 53 18.08 14.44 15.20
C ALA A 53 18.78 13.72 14.02
N PHE A 54 18.08 12.80 13.35
CA PHE A 54 18.61 12.13 12.15
C PHE A 54 18.81 13.12 10.99
N ILE A 55 17.85 13.99 10.76
CA ILE A 55 17.93 15.00 9.69
C ILE A 55 19.09 15.95 9.93
N VAL A 56 19.19 16.53 11.14
CA VAL A 56 20.29 17.48 11.48
C VAL A 56 21.64 16.79 11.39
N LYS A 57 21.74 15.54 11.87
CA LYS A 57 22.98 14.77 11.78
C LYS A 57 23.39 14.52 10.33
N SER A 58 22.45 14.23 9.46
CA SER A 58 22.71 14.06 8.02
C SER A 58 23.15 15.38 7.38
N LEU A 59 22.51 16.50 7.70
CA LEU A 59 22.90 17.83 7.22
C LEU A 59 24.34 18.21 7.65
N GLU A 60 24.74 17.87 8.87
CA GLU A 60 26.10 18.11 9.37
C GLU A 60 27.18 17.40 8.53
N THR A 61 26.88 16.27 7.88
CA THR A 61 27.85 15.55 7.04
C THR A 61 28.23 16.31 5.76
N VAL A 62 27.40 17.26 5.36
CA VAL A 62 27.58 18.10 4.17
C VAL A 62 27.63 19.58 4.49
N ASP A 63 27.97 19.92 5.76
CA ASP A 63 28.12 21.29 6.28
C ASP A 63 26.88 22.17 6.06
N LEU A 64 25.68 21.57 6.11
CA LEU A 64 24.40 22.27 6.04
C LEU A 64 23.72 22.33 7.41
N THR A 65 22.81 23.30 7.55
CA THR A 65 21.94 23.45 8.72
C THR A 65 20.48 23.53 8.30
N LEU A 66 19.56 23.38 9.26
CA LEU A 66 18.13 23.56 8.99
C LEU A 66 17.85 25.02 8.54
N SER A 67 17.03 25.19 7.52
CA SER A 67 16.53 26.51 7.10
C SER A 67 15.76 27.20 8.24
N PRO A 68 15.66 28.54 8.27
CA PRO A 68 14.83 29.24 9.24
C PRO A 68 13.39 28.73 9.26
N ARG A 69 12.76 28.73 10.44
CA ARG A 69 11.35 28.33 10.56
C ARG A 69 10.48 29.22 9.69
N ALA A 70 9.60 28.59 8.90
CA ALA A 70 8.66 29.34 8.06
C ALA A 70 7.69 30.21 8.89
N PRO A 71 7.24 31.34 8.34
CA PRO A 71 6.24 32.19 9.00
C PRO A 71 4.95 31.40 9.32
N ARG A 72 4.26 31.79 10.41
CA ARG A 72 3.01 31.13 10.87
C ARG A 72 1.96 30.97 9.76
N ARG A 73 1.77 31.99 8.91
CA ARG A 73 0.83 31.92 7.77
C ARG A 73 1.22 30.83 6.78
N THR A 74 2.52 30.69 6.50
CA THR A 74 3.03 29.64 5.59
C THR A 74 2.85 28.25 6.19
N LEU A 75 3.14 28.09 7.50
CA LEU A 75 2.94 26.81 8.19
C LEU A 75 1.46 26.43 8.20
N LEU A 76 0.56 27.37 8.50
CA LEU A 76 -0.88 27.15 8.45
C LEU A 76 -1.34 26.64 7.08
N ARG A 77 -0.91 27.30 6.00
CA ARG A 77 -1.25 26.89 4.64
C ARG A 77 -0.74 25.48 4.33
N ARG A 78 0.51 25.20 4.69
CA ARG A 78 1.11 23.88 4.43
C ARG A 78 0.34 22.77 5.13
N ILE A 79 0.09 22.90 6.44
CA ILE A 79 -0.59 21.86 7.20
C ILE A 79 -2.02 21.60 6.74
N HIS A 80 -2.77 22.64 6.30
CA HIS A 80 -4.09 22.48 5.72
C HIS A 80 -4.03 21.71 4.40
N LEU A 81 -3.10 22.03 3.52
CA LEU A 81 -2.93 21.33 2.25
C LEU A 81 -2.46 19.89 2.44
N ASP A 82 -1.59 19.64 3.42
CA ASP A 82 -1.06 18.30 3.70
C ASP A 82 -2.15 17.41 4.32
N LEU A 83 -2.89 17.90 5.30
CA LEU A 83 -3.86 17.09 6.03
C LEU A 83 -5.26 17.04 5.36
N LEU A 84 -5.73 18.15 4.80
CA LEU A 84 -7.08 18.24 4.23
C LEU A 84 -7.12 18.38 2.71
N GLY A 85 -5.99 18.70 2.07
CA GLY A 85 -5.93 19.00 0.63
C GLY A 85 -6.55 20.34 0.25
N LEU A 86 -7.01 21.12 1.22
CA LEU A 86 -7.71 22.40 1.04
C LEU A 86 -6.94 23.53 1.71
N PRO A 87 -6.96 24.76 1.14
CA PRO A 87 -6.37 25.92 1.81
C PRO A 87 -7.22 26.34 3.02
N PRO A 88 -6.61 26.99 4.05
CA PRO A 88 -7.37 27.55 5.15
C PRO A 88 -8.27 28.71 4.68
N THR A 89 -9.44 28.83 5.28
CA THR A 89 -10.33 29.96 5.08
C THR A 89 -9.76 31.24 5.69
N PRO A 90 -10.21 32.44 5.26
CA PRO A 90 -9.81 33.70 5.87
C PRO A 90 -10.02 33.74 7.39
N VAL A 91 -11.13 33.19 7.87
CA VAL A 91 -11.46 33.12 9.30
C VAL A 91 -10.45 32.25 10.06
N GLU A 92 -10.08 31.09 9.52
CA GLU A 92 -9.09 30.20 10.13
C GLU A 92 -7.70 30.85 10.15
N ILE A 93 -7.35 31.62 9.12
CA ILE A 93 -6.10 32.40 9.08
C ILE A 93 -6.07 33.40 10.24
N ASP A 94 -7.10 34.20 10.38
CA ASP A 94 -7.17 35.24 11.42
C ASP A 94 -7.17 34.61 12.83
N GLN A 95 -7.94 33.55 13.04
CA GLN A 95 -7.97 32.78 14.29
C GLN A 95 -6.59 32.25 14.68
N PHE A 96 -5.90 31.60 13.75
CA PHE A 96 -4.59 31.03 14.06
C PHE A 96 -3.52 32.09 14.25
N LEU A 97 -3.53 33.17 13.47
CA LEU A 97 -2.52 34.24 13.61
C LEU A 97 -2.69 35.04 14.91
N SER A 98 -3.92 35.22 15.39
CA SER A 98 -4.22 35.89 16.67
C SER A 98 -4.06 34.97 17.89
N ASP A 99 -3.96 33.65 17.71
CA ASP A 99 -3.78 32.71 18.81
C ASP A 99 -2.33 32.71 19.30
N THR A 100 -2.09 33.36 20.44
CA THR A 100 -0.76 33.50 21.05
C THR A 100 -0.41 32.39 22.04
N ARG A 101 -1.29 31.40 22.24
CA ARG A 101 -1.04 30.29 23.17
C ARG A 101 0.14 29.44 22.71
N PRO A 102 0.94 28.93 23.68
CA PRO A 102 2.11 28.12 23.34
C PRO A 102 1.76 26.79 22.61
N ASP A 103 0.56 26.26 22.85
CA ASP A 103 0.02 25.03 22.26
C ASP A 103 -0.82 25.26 20.98
N ALA A 104 -0.89 26.50 20.47
CA ALA A 104 -1.74 26.86 19.32
C ALA A 104 -1.48 25.97 18.09
N TRP A 105 -0.22 25.59 17.85
CA TRP A 105 0.13 24.71 16.74
C TRP A 105 -0.41 23.29 16.94
N VAL A 106 -0.22 22.69 18.11
CA VAL A 106 -0.69 21.33 18.44
C VAL A 106 -2.21 21.27 18.31
N ARG A 107 -2.91 22.25 18.90
CA ARG A 107 -4.38 22.34 18.80
C ARG A 107 -4.89 22.50 17.36
N LEU A 108 -4.14 23.21 16.52
CA LEU A 108 -4.46 23.29 15.09
C LEU A 108 -4.35 21.91 14.44
N VAL A 109 -3.24 21.22 14.65
CA VAL A 109 -3.00 19.88 14.09
C VAL A 109 -4.06 18.88 14.53
N ASP A 110 -4.37 18.83 15.84
CA ASP A 110 -5.38 17.94 16.40
C ASP A 110 -6.76 18.21 15.78
N ARG A 111 -7.13 19.49 15.62
CA ARG A 111 -8.38 19.88 14.96
C ARG A 111 -8.46 19.42 13.52
N LEU A 112 -7.37 19.55 12.75
CA LEU A 112 -7.33 19.14 11.35
C LEU A 112 -7.36 17.61 11.22
N LEU A 113 -6.67 16.88 12.09
CA LEU A 113 -6.71 15.41 12.11
C LEU A 113 -8.12 14.88 12.48
N ALA A 114 -8.89 15.61 13.31
CA ALA A 114 -10.26 15.27 13.65
C ALA A 114 -11.28 15.68 12.59
N SER A 115 -10.87 16.38 11.52
CA SER A 115 -11.77 16.77 10.43
C SER A 115 -12.14 15.57 9.55
N PRO A 116 -13.40 15.43 9.12
CA PRO A 116 -13.79 14.42 8.12
C PRO A 116 -13.01 14.55 6.80
N ASP A 117 -12.57 15.75 6.45
CA ASP A 117 -11.79 16.01 5.23
C ASP A 117 -10.41 15.36 5.26
N TYR A 118 -9.87 15.03 6.45
CA TYR A 118 -8.65 14.25 6.59
C TYR A 118 -8.75 12.90 5.88
N GLY A 119 -9.82 12.14 6.17
CA GLY A 119 -10.03 10.85 5.51
C GLY A 119 -10.25 10.99 4.01
N HIS A 120 -10.98 12.02 3.54
CA HIS A 120 -11.14 12.30 2.12
C HIS A 120 -9.81 12.56 1.42
N ARG A 121 -8.94 13.38 2.03
CA ARG A 121 -7.62 13.69 1.48
C ARG A 121 -6.71 12.48 1.43
N TRP A 122 -6.61 11.74 2.53
CA TRP A 122 -5.68 10.62 2.63
C TRP A 122 -6.17 9.35 1.93
N ALA A 123 -7.51 9.18 1.84
CA ALA A 123 -8.10 8.14 1.00
C ALA A 123 -7.72 8.31 -0.48
N GLN A 124 -7.64 9.55 -0.97
CA GLN A 124 -7.22 9.82 -2.35
C GLN A 124 -5.84 9.22 -2.65
N HIS A 125 -4.87 9.42 -1.74
CA HIS A 125 -3.53 8.84 -1.90
C HIS A 125 -3.56 7.30 -1.92
N TRP A 126 -4.36 6.70 -1.03
CA TRP A 126 -4.51 5.24 -1.02
C TRP A 126 -5.19 4.71 -2.29
N LEU A 127 -6.27 5.36 -2.71
CA LEU A 127 -7.04 5.00 -3.91
C LEU A 127 -6.21 5.09 -5.19
N ASP A 128 -5.31 6.08 -5.27
CA ASP A 128 -4.35 6.20 -6.38
C ASP A 128 -3.37 5.01 -6.40
N VAL A 129 -2.81 4.64 -5.24
CA VAL A 129 -1.87 3.51 -5.13
C VAL A 129 -2.54 2.19 -5.55
N VAL A 130 -3.79 1.95 -5.13
CA VAL A 130 -4.53 0.74 -5.46
C VAL A 130 -5.28 0.81 -6.79
N ARG A 131 -5.12 1.90 -7.53
CA ARG A 131 -5.70 2.10 -8.88
C ARG A 131 -7.23 2.02 -8.89
N TYR A 132 -7.87 2.68 -7.90
CA TYR A 132 -9.32 2.76 -7.82
C TYR A 132 -9.92 3.41 -9.06
N ALA A 133 -11.02 2.82 -9.57
CA ALA A 133 -11.83 3.40 -10.61
C ALA A 133 -13.30 2.99 -10.43
N ASP A 134 -14.22 3.87 -10.86
CA ASP A 134 -15.66 3.63 -10.86
C ASP A 134 -16.14 2.86 -12.10
N SER A 135 -15.20 2.44 -12.96
CA SER A 135 -15.47 1.65 -14.19
C SER A 135 -14.46 0.51 -14.33
N ASP A 136 -14.78 -0.44 -15.21
CA ASP A 136 -13.93 -1.60 -15.50
C ASP A 136 -12.70 -1.25 -16.32
N GLY A 137 -12.69 -0.10 -16.98
CA GLY A 137 -11.65 0.29 -17.92
C GLY A 137 -11.64 -0.62 -19.14
N PHE A 138 -10.55 -0.52 -19.93
CA PHE A 138 -10.37 -1.33 -21.11
C PHE A 138 -11.43 -1.05 -22.20
N GLU A 139 -11.86 -2.08 -22.95
CA GLU A 139 -12.59 -1.95 -24.21
C GLU A 139 -14.03 -1.44 -24.05
N TYR A 140 -14.74 -1.90 -23.02
CA TYR A 140 -16.14 -1.54 -22.77
C TYR A 140 -16.33 -0.46 -21.72
N ASP A 141 -15.37 -0.35 -20.81
CA ASP A 141 -15.39 0.62 -19.72
C ASP A 141 -16.72 0.65 -18.94
N ASP A 142 -17.27 -0.54 -18.67
CA ASP A 142 -18.54 -0.67 -17.98
C ASP A 142 -18.51 -0.07 -16.58
N PRO A 143 -19.55 0.63 -16.12
CA PRO A 143 -19.62 1.19 -14.78
C PRO A 143 -19.57 0.12 -13.69
N ARG A 144 -18.90 0.44 -12.57
CA ARG A 144 -18.89 -0.38 -11.33
C ARG A 144 -19.84 0.24 -10.30
N PRO A 145 -21.12 -0.11 -10.29
CA PRO A 145 -22.14 0.61 -9.51
C PRO A 145 -21.93 0.52 -7.99
N HIS A 146 -21.04 -0.33 -7.53
CA HIS A 146 -20.77 -0.55 -6.12
C HIS A 146 -19.31 -0.23 -5.70
N ALA A 147 -18.46 0.24 -6.60
CA ALA A 147 -17.06 0.56 -6.30
C ALA A 147 -16.92 1.61 -5.18
N TRP A 148 -17.83 2.61 -5.16
CA TRP A 148 -17.87 3.67 -4.15
C TRP A 148 -17.88 3.15 -2.71
N ARG A 149 -18.39 1.93 -2.46
CA ARG A 149 -18.41 1.33 -1.12
C ARG A 149 -17.00 1.08 -0.58
N TYR A 150 -16.09 0.62 -1.43
CA TYR A 150 -14.69 0.46 -1.06
C TYR A 150 -14.04 1.81 -0.79
N ARG A 151 -14.27 2.81 -1.65
CA ARG A 151 -13.77 4.18 -1.43
C ARG A 151 -14.22 4.72 -0.08
N ASP A 152 -15.52 4.62 0.21
CA ASP A 152 -16.09 5.12 1.46
C ASP A 152 -15.55 4.35 2.67
N TRP A 153 -15.35 3.03 2.52
CA TRP A 153 -14.69 2.23 3.56
C TRP A 153 -13.26 2.72 3.85
N VAL A 154 -12.48 3.08 2.84
CA VAL A 154 -11.12 3.65 3.02
C VAL A 154 -11.19 4.98 3.77
N ILE A 155 -12.11 5.87 3.38
CA ILE A 155 -12.32 7.17 4.05
C ILE A 155 -12.68 6.96 5.53
N GLU A 156 -13.63 6.08 5.81
CA GLU A 156 -14.07 5.77 7.19
C GLU A 156 -12.93 5.14 8.01
N ALA A 157 -12.14 4.24 7.40
CA ALA A 157 -11.01 3.61 8.05
C ALA A 157 -9.94 4.63 8.49
N LEU A 158 -9.64 5.62 7.64
CA LEU A 158 -8.68 6.68 7.92
C LEU A 158 -9.21 7.68 8.95
N ASN A 159 -10.47 8.11 8.85
CA ASN A 159 -11.09 8.99 9.82
C ASN A 159 -11.27 8.32 11.20
N GLY A 160 -11.44 7.01 11.21
CA GLY A 160 -11.55 6.22 12.45
C GLY A 160 -10.19 5.78 13.02
N ASP A 161 -9.06 6.29 12.48
CA ASP A 161 -7.70 5.90 12.89
C ASP A 161 -7.53 4.37 13.01
N LYS A 162 -8.07 3.63 12.01
CA LYS A 162 -8.00 2.17 12.00
C LYS A 162 -6.55 1.71 12.05
N PRO A 163 -6.16 0.81 12.99
CA PRO A 163 -4.81 0.28 13.06
C PRO A 163 -4.38 -0.29 11.70
N PHE A 164 -3.19 0.08 11.22
CA PHE A 164 -2.73 -0.25 9.87
C PHE A 164 -2.70 -1.76 9.59
N ALA A 165 -2.31 -2.57 10.58
CA ALA A 165 -2.37 -4.03 10.46
C ALA A 165 -3.81 -4.51 10.20
N ARG A 166 -4.82 -3.96 10.88
CA ARG A 166 -6.23 -4.27 10.67
C ARG A 166 -6.71 -3.80 9.29
N PHE A 167 -6.27 -2.62 8.86
CA PHE A 167 -6.55 -2.07 7.53
C PHE A 167 -6.05 -2.98 6.41
N ILE A 168 -4.84 -3.57 6.57
CA ILE A 168 -4.28 -4.55 5.63
C ILE A 168 -5.07 -5.86 5.67
N HIS A 169 -5.31 -6.42 6.86
CA HIS A 169 -5.99 -7.70 7.02
C HIS A 169 -7.38 -7.70 6.40
N GLU A 170 -8.15 -6.62 6.60
CA GLU A 170 -9.49 -6.49 6.03
C GLU A 170 -9.46 -6.41 4.50
N GLN A 171 -8.45 -5.80 3.91
CA GLN A 171 -8.34 -5.70 2.45
C GLN A 171 -7.86 -6.97 1.77
N ILE A 172 -7.04 -7.77 2.45
CA ILE A 172 -6.46 -8.98 1.85
C ILE A 172 -7.31 -10.21 2.11
N ALA A 173 -7.86 -10.37 3.32
CA ALA A 173 -8.46 -11.64 3.76
C ALA A 173 -9.61 -11.42 4.77
N ALA A 174 -10.50 -10.44 4.53
CA ALA A 174 -11.63 -10.21 5.44
C ALA A 174 -12.61 -11.39 5.47
N ASP A 175 -12.77 -12.11 4.38
CA ASP A 175 -13.61 -13.28 4.28
C ASP A 175 -13.12 -14.45 5.15
N GLU A 176 -11.83 -14.60 5.30
CA GLU A 176 -11.22 -15.63 6.15
C GLU A 176 -11.14 -15.19 7.62
N LEU A 177 -10.75 -13.93 7.87
CA LEU A 177 -10.47 -13.44 9.22
C LEU A 177 -11.70 -12.88 9.93
N PHE A 178 -12.67 -12.34 9.18
CA PHE A 178 -13.82 -11.62 9.71
C PHE A 178 -15.12 -11.90 8.93
N PRO A 179 -15.47 -13.18 8.66
CA PRO A 179 -16.54 -13.53 7.73
C PRO A 179 -17.91 -12.96 8.12
N GLU A 180 -18.15 -12.73 9.41
CA GLU A 180 -19.41 -12.17 9.90
C GLU A 180 -19.44 -10.63 9.89
N ASN A 181 -18.29 -9.98 9.67
CA ASN A 181 -18.19 -8.53 9.67
C ASN A 181 -18.42 -7.97 8.25
N ARG A 182 -19.65 -7.61 7.94
CA ARG A 182 -20.04 -7.09 6.62
C ARG A 182 -19.29 -5.83 6.22
N GLN A 183 -18.93 -4.97 7.18
CA GLN A 183 -18.15 -3.77 6.91
C GLN A 183 -16.71 -4.13 6.52
N ALA A 184 -16.11 -5.13 7.18
CA ALA A 184 -14.80 -5.63 6.80
C ALA A 184 -14.81 -6.29 5.40
N LEU A 185 -15.89 -7.01 5.05
CA LEU A 185 -16.01 -7.64 3.74
C LEU A 185 -16.04 -6.62 2.57
N VAL A 186 -16.45 -5.36 2.82
CA VAL A 186 -16.38 -4.29 1.80
C VAL A 186 -14.93 -4.03 1.36
N ALA A 187 -13.97 -4.19 2.27
CA ALA A 187 -12.56 -3.98 1.98
C ALA A 187 -11.99 -4.93 0.90
N LEU A 188 -12.60 -6.12 0.73
CA LEU A 188 -12.25 -7.06 -0.35
C LEU A 188 -12.54 -6.51 -1.74
N GLY A 189 -13.24 -5.38 -1.85
CA GLY A 189 -13.37 -4.61 -3.07
C GLY A 189 -12.03 -4.27 -3.72
N LEU A 190 -10.96 -4.20 -2.93
CA LEU A 190 -9.57 -4.08 -3.38
C LEU A 190 -9.23 -5.04 -4.53
N HIS A 191 -9.63 -6.32 -4.43
CA HIS A 191 -9.30 -7.36 -5.41
C HIS A 191 -10.04 -7.20 -6.76
N ARG A 192 -10.90 -6.19 -6.88
CA ARG A 192 -11.67 -5.91 -8.09
C ARG A 192 -11.28 -4.58 -8.76
N LEU A 193 -10.25 -3.87 -8.26
CA LEU A 193 -9.92 -2.53 -8.74
C LEU A 193 -9.10 -2.52 -10.04
N GLY A 194 -8.42 -3.60 -10.40
CA GLY A 194 -7.69 -3.70 -11.65
C GLY A 194 -8.63 -3.67 -12.87
N PRO A 195 -8.13 -3.32 -14.06
CA PRO A 195 -8.92 -3.32 -15.29
C PRO A 195 -9.47 -4.72 -15.59
N LEU A 196 -10.72 -4.79 -16.05
CA LEU A 196 -11.40 -6.03 -16.35
C LEU A 196 -11.56 -6.21 -17.86
N ARG A 197 -10.88 -7.22 -18.41
CA ARG A 197 -11.09 -7.61 -19.80
C ARG A 197 -12.36 -8.46 -19.93
N LEU A 198 -13.43 -7.92 -20.52
CA LEU A 198 -14.70 -8.62 -20.76
C LEU A 198 -14.78 -9.22 -22.16
N ASN A 199 -13.93 -8.78 -23.08
CA ASN A 199 -14.00 -9.02 -24.50
C ASN A 199 -13.44 -10.40 -24.95
N ALA A 200 -12.81 -11.14 -24.08
CA ALA A 200 -12.16 -12.39 -24.46
C ALA A 200 -13.12 -13.56 -24.76
N GLY A 201 -14.41 -13.28 -24.92
CA GLY A 201 -15.41 -14.31 -25.21
C GLY A 201 -15.38 -15.51 -24.26
N THR A 202 -16.17 -16.53 -24.55
CA THR A 202 -16.17 -17.79 -23.77
C THR A 202 -14.91 -18.63 -23.98
N GLN A 203 -14.07 -18.27 -24.96
CA GLN A 203 -12.94 -19.12 -25.41
C GLN A 203 -11.66 -18.94 -24.59
N ASP A 204 -11.52 -17.85 -23.80
CA ASP A 204 -10.25 -17.57 -23.09
C ASP A 204 -10.43 -17.29 -21.58
N LYS A 205 -11.29 -18.09 -20.94
CA LYS A 205 -11.54 -17.99 -19.48
C LYS A 205 -10.26 -18.15 -18.66
N ALA A 206 -9.36 -19.03 -19.09
CA ALA A 206 -8.11 -19.28 -18.39
C ALA A 206 -7.18 -18.05 -18.43
N LYS A 207 -7.08 -17.40 -19.58
CA LYS A 207 -6.30 -16.18 -19.75
C LYS A 207 -6.87 -15.03 -18.90
N ASN A 208 -8.18 -14.80 -18.96
CA ASN A 208 -8.83 -13.77 -18.14
C ASN A 208 -8.62 -14.03 -16.65
N ARG A 209 -8.68 -15.30 -16.23
CA ARG A 209 -8.37 -15.69 -14.86
C ARG A 209 -6.93 -15.35 -14.49
N GLN A 210 -5.97 -15.69 -15.36
CA GLN A 210 -4.57 -15.41 -15.15
C GLN A 210 -4.29 -13.89 -15.10
N GLU A 211 -4.92 -13.10 -15.95
CA GLU A 211 -4.79 -11.63 -15.93
C GLU A 211 -5.30 -11.03 -14.63
N ARG A 212 -6.45 -11.49 -14.11
CA ARG A 212 -6.94 -11.07 -12.78
C ARG A 212 -5.98 -11.38 -11.65
N LEU A 213 -5.42 -12.59 -11.64
CA LEU A 213 -4.42 -12.97 -10.63
C LEU A 213 -3.17 -12.11 -10.73
N THR A 214 -2.74 -11.78 -11.95
CA THR A 214 -1.64 -10.86 -12.20
C THR A 214 -1.93 -9.48 -11.59
N GLU A 215 -3.11 -8.91 -11.87
CA GLU A 215 -3.52 -7.60 -11.34
C GLU A 215 -3.54 -7.57 -9.80
N ILE A 216 -4.02 -8.64 -9.17
CA ILE A 216 -4.03 -8.76 -7.70
C ILE A 216 -2.60 -8.79 -7.16
N VAL A 217 -1.72 -9.62 -7.73
CA VAL A 217 -0.33 -9.76 -7.26
C VAL A 217 0.45 -8.46 -7.44
N ASP A 218 0.33 -7.81 -8.59
CA ASP A 218 1.02 -6.56 -8.89
C ASP A 218 0.54 -5.43 -7.96
N MET A 219 -0.76 -5.37 -7.69
CA MET A 219 -1.35 -4.41 -6.76
C MET A 219 -0.90 -4.68 -5.32
N VAL A 220 -0.94 -5.95 -4.85
CA VAL A 220 -0.50 -6.32 -3.50
C VAL A 220 0.99 -6.02 -3.32
N GLY A 221 1.81 -6.34 -4.31
CA GLY A 221 3.25 -6.03 -4.30
C GLY A 221 3.51 -4.53 -4.20
N SER A 222 2.85 -3.72 -5.02
CA SER A 222 3.06 -2.28 -5.03
C SER A 222 2.46 -1.57 -3.81
N ALA A 223 1.23 -1.92 -3.41
CA ALA A 223 0.51 -1.20 -2.36
C ALA A 223 0.98 -1.57 -0.94
N PHE A 224 1.29 -2.84 -0.68
CA PHE A 224 1.62 -3.31 0.68
C PHE A 224 3.10 -3.60 0.89
N LEU A 225 3.82 -4.02 -0.14
CA LEU A 225 5.24 -4.33 -0.04
C LEU A 225 6.13 -3.20 -0.57
N GLY A 226 5.57 -2.22 -1.30
CA GLY A 226 6.33 -1.11 -1.88
C GLY A 226 7.32 -1.55 -2.97
N VAL A 227 7.06 -2.69 -3.62
CA VAL A 227 7.93 -3.26 -4.66
C VAL A 227 7.21 -3.42 -5.99
N THR A 228 7.91 -3.20 -7.09
CA THR A 228 7.36 -3.40 -8.45
C THR A 228 7.42 -4.87 -8.84
N PHE A 229 6.53 -5.67 -8.26
CA PHE A 229 6.55 -7.13 -8.35
C PHE A 229 6.32 -7.67 -9.76
N GLY A 230 5.63 -6.92 -10.61
CA GLY A 230 5.24 -7.34 -11.96
C GLY A 230 6.39 -7.74 -12.88
N CYS A 231 7.61 -7.21 -12.69
CA CYS A 231 8.79 -7.63 -13.44
C CYS A 231 9.13 -9.11 -13.21
N ALA A 232 8.90 -9.60 -11.96
CA ALA A 232 9.18 -10.99 -11.57
C ALA A 232 8.22 -12.01 -12.21
N ARG A 233 7.17 -11.56 -12.90
CA ARG A 233 6.26 -12.44 -13.65
C ARG A 233 6.98 -13.22 -14.77
N CYS A 234 7.96 -12.60 -15.44
CA CYS A 234 8.60 -13.18 -16.61
C CYS A 234 10.03 -13.67 -16.34
N HIS A 235 10.74 -13.05 -15.40
CA HIS A 235 12.13 -13.37 -15.03
C HIS A 235 12.40 -12.85 -13.63
N ASP A 236 13.49 -13.26 -13.00
CA ASP A 236 13.92 -12.72 -11.72
C ASP A 236 14.05 -11.20 -11.79
N HIS A 237 13.63 -10.49 -10.75
CA HIS A 237 13.66 -9.02 -10.74
C HIS A 237 15.09 -8.52 -10.91
N LYS A 238 15.28 -7.47 -11.73
CA LYS A 238 16.62 -7.01 -12.12
C LYS A 238 17.41 -6.40 -10.96
N PHE A 239 16.75 -5.72 -10.06
CA PHE A 239 17.38 -4.92 -9.01
C PHE A 239 17.10 -5.44 -7.60
N ASP A 240 15.89 -5.91 -7.37
CA ASP A 240 15.45 -6.41 -6.07
C ASP A 240 15.63 -7.92 -5.98
N PRO A 241 15.85 -8.50 -4.79
CA PRO A 241 16.02 -9.93 -4.59
C PRO A 241 14.67 -10.67 -4.64
N LEU A 242 13.97 -10.51 -5.75
CA LEU A 242 12.65 -11.08 -6.02
C LEU A 242 12.74 -12.08 -7.17
N PRO A 243 12.92 -13.39 -6.90
CA PRO A 243 12.92 -14.39 -7.94
C PRO A 243 11.52 -14.59 -8.54
N GLN A 244 11.46 -15.00 -9.80
CA GLN A 244 10.21 -15.34 -10.48
C GLN A 244 9.36 -16.34 -9.67
N ALA A 245 10.01 -17.27 -9.00
CA ALA A 245 9.33 -18.25 -8.17
C ALA A 245 8.48 -17.61 -7.05
N ASP A 246 8.95 -16.50 -6.47
CA ASP A 246 8.22 -15.79 -5.41
C ASP A 246 6.99 -15.05 -5.95
N TYR A 247 7.05 -14.57 -7.20
CA TYR A 247 5.88 -14.03 -7.88
C TYR A 247 4.74 -15.06 -7.91
N TYR A 248 5.03 -16.28 -8.36
CA TYR A 248 4.04 -17.35 -8.45
C TYR A 248 3.64 -17.94 -7.10
N ARG A 249 4.53 -17.89 -6.09
CA ARG A 249 4.17 -18.23 -4.70
C ARG A 249 3.16 -17.24 -4.13
N LEU A 250 3.38 -15.93 -4.34
CA LEU A 250 2.41 -14.90 -3.94
C LEU A 250 1.08 -15.07 -4.69
N GLN A 251 1.14 -15.36 -6.00
CA GLN A 251 -0.07 -15.61 -6.79
C GLN A 251 -0.88 -16.82 -6.28
N ALA A 252 -0.21 -17.85 -5.75
CA ALA A 252 -0.87 -19.05 -5.25
C ALA A 252 -1.83 -18.77 -4.08
N PHE A 253 -1.56 -17.74 -3.25
CA PHE A 253 -2.48 -17.36 -2.17
C PHE A 253 -3.84 -16.90 -2.71
N PHE A 254 -3.87 -16.32 -3.91
CA PHE A 254 -5.09 -15.82 -4.53
C PHE A 254 -5.69 -16.79 -5.56
N ALA A 255 -5.03 -17.94 -5.80
CA ALA A 255 -5.44 -18.84 -6.88
C ALA A 255 -6.83 -19.48 -6.67
N ALA A 256 -7.33 -19.60 -5.45
CA ALA A 256 -8.67 -20.09 -5.15
C ALA A 256 -9.74 -18.98 -5.08
N SER A 257 -9.33 -17.68 -5.03
CA SER A 257 -10.26 -16.57 -4.86
C SER A 257 -11.19 -16.42 -6.05
N GLN A 258 -12.47 -16.19 -5.80
CA GLN A 258 -13.50 -15.93 -6.80
C GLN A 258 -14.26 -14.66 -6.46
N ALA A 259 -14.49 -13.82 -7.48
CA ALA A 259 -15.33 -12.65 -7.29
C ALA A 259 -16.81 -13.08 -7.23
N VAL A 260 -17.45 -12.76 -6.11
CA VAL A 260 -18.87 -13.00 -5.88
C VAL A 260 -19.54 -11.72 -5.40
N ASP A 261 -20.83 -11.56 -5.71
CA ASP A 261 -21.60 -10.45 -5.17
C ASP A 261 -22.17 -10.84 -3.80
N LEU A 262 -21.67 -10.16 -2.76
CA LEU A 262 -22.09 -10.38 -1.40
C LEU A 262 -23.25 -9.43 -1.02
N PRO A 263 -24.42 -9.96 -0.57
CA PRO A 263 -25.49 -9.10 -0.09
C PRO A 263 -25.11 -8.49 1.26
N LEU A 264 -24.89 -7.18 1.29
CA LEU A 264 -24.57 -6.45 2.52
C LEU A 264 -25.78 -6.27 3.45
N VAL A 265 -27.00 -6.53 2.94
CA VAL A 265 -28.25 -6.43 3.72
C VAL A 265 -28.62 -7.79 4.31
N PRO A 266 -29.00 -7.86 5.60
CA PRO A 266 -29.50 -9.10 6.21
C PRO A 266 -30.64 -9.75 5.40
N ALA A 267 -30.64 -11.07 5.34
CA ALA A 267 -31.60 -11.83 4.53
C ALA A 267 -33.07 -11.48 4.82
N GLY A 268 -33.42 -11.23 6.09
CA GLY A 268 -34.79 -10.82 6.48
C GLY A 268 -35.22 -9.47 5.89
N ILE A 269 -34.32 -8.48 5.84
CA ILE A 269 -34.60 -7.17 5.24
C ILE A 269 -34.71 -7.30 3.72
N ARG A 270 -33.86 -8.14 3.09
CA ARG A 270 -33.94 -8.40 1.66
C ARG A 270 -35.27 -9.04 1.28
N ALA A 271 -35.70 -10.09 1.98
CA ALA A 271 -36.98 -10.76 1.77
C ALA A 271 -38.18 -9.83 1.96
N SER A 272 -38.11 -8.90 2.94
CA SER A 272 -39.16 -7.89 3.13
C SER A 272 -39.25 -6.89 1.97
N ARG A 273 -38.12 -6.48 1.41
CA ARG A 273 -38.07 -5.58 0.26
C ARG A 273 -38.54 -6.26 -1.05
N GLU A 274 -38.22 -7.54 -1.24
CA GLU A 274 -38.68 -8.33 -2.38
C GLU A 274 -40.21 -8.53 -2.37
N LYS A 275 -40.81 -8.70 -1.16
CA LYS A 275 -42.27 -8.78 -1.00
C LYS A 275 -42.99 -7.44 -1.19
N ALA A 276 -42.29 -6.32 -1.02
CA ALA A 276 -42.84 -4.96 -1.17
C ALA A 276 -42.73 -4.39 -2.60
N ARG A 277 -42.08 -5.10 -3.51
CA ARG A 277 -42.02 -4.80 -4.96
C ARG A 277 -43.07 -5.60 -5.72
#